data_a6e5b402856ca80432e781a7b7b46a30
#
_entry.id   a6e5b402856ca80432e781a7b7b46a30
#
_cell.length_a   1.000
_cell.length_b   1.000
_cell.length_c   1.000
_cell.angle_alpha   90.00
_cell.angle_beta   90.00
_cell.angle_gamma   90.00
#
_symmetry.space_group_name_H-M   'P 1'
#
loop_
_entity.id
_entity.type
_entity.pdbx_description
1 polymer ?
#
loop_
_entity_poly.entity_id
_entity_poly.type
_entity_poly.pdbx_seq_one_letter_code
_entity_poly.pdbx_strand_id
1 'polypeptide(L)'
;MITIENYCPEWQTYFEKFNRAWIEKYFVLEDIDEYVLSNPEEAILNDGGKILFAVYRGKVIGTVALKKVDTDTMELTKMAVGENYQGIGAGKMLCQAAIDKAKDLSVKRLVLYTQSALKPALGIYRKLGFTDVTIEQGKYKRADTKMEMILNDNLLNNQYPIRKYKEPEVITEEMCASYIDVIALFPGNIKSAVMGLDDKQLDTPYRKGGWTVRQVVHHLADSNINCFARIKFALTEDNPIIKPFAEEKWAELPDAKHISILPSLSILEGIHERWTILLKGLEKPYWDRTFFHPELNNCQTIAEAMAKYSWHCNHHLAQIKNLKKQMQWK
;
A
#
# COMPACT_ATOMS: atom_id res chain seq x y z
N MET A 1 10.88 -20.22 6.73
CA MET A 1 10.38 -18.84 6.77
C MET A 1 8.92 -18.90 7.18
N ILE A 2 8.38 -17.94 7.91
CA ILE A 2 6.94 -17.82 8.21
C ILE A 2 6.31 -17.01 7.09
N THR A 3 5.19 -17.46 6.54
CA THR A 3 4.35 -16.71 5.59
C THR A 3 3.02 -16.37 6.23
N ILE A 4 2.35 -15.32 5.72
CA ILE A 4 1.02 -14.93 6.16
C ILE A 4 0.06 -15.15 5.00
N GLU A 5 -0.97 -15.94 5.27
CA GLU A 5 -1.96 -16.38 4.29
C GLU A 5 -3.36 -15.87 4.67
N ASN A 6 -4.22 -15.68 3.67
CA ASN A 6 -5.62 -15.34 3.89
C ASN A 6 -6.41 -16.59 4.37
N TYR A 7 -7.60 -16.34 4.92
CA TYR A 7 -8.55 -17.40 5.27
C TYR A 7 -8.91 -18.28 4.06
N CYS A 8 -8.96 -19.57 4.30
CA CYS A 8 -9.63 -20.54 3.46
C CYS A 8 -10.50 -21.47 4.35
N PRO A 9 -11.61 -22.02 3.86
CA PRO A 9 -12.52 -22.84 4.66
C PRO A 9 -11.85 -24.04 5.32
N GLU A 10 -10.86 -24.64 4.67
CA GLU A 10 -10.10 -25.79 5.18
C GLU A 10 -9.31 -25.46 6.46
N TRP A 11 -9.05 -24.17 6.73
CA TRP A 11 -8.31 -23.73 7.89
C TRP A 11 -9.18 -23.21 9.05
N GLN A 12 -10.50 -23.26 8.91
CA GLN A 12 -11.41 -22.87 9.99
C GLN A 12 -11.14 -23.61 11.30
N THR A 13 -10.86 -24.91 11.23
CA THR A 13 -10.53 -25.72 12.41
C THR A 13 -9.29 -25.23 13.15
N TYR A 14 -8.31 -24.68 12.46
CA TYR A 14 -7.13 -24.05 13.09
C TYR A 14 -7.49 -22.73 13.76
N PHE A 15 -8.37 -21.91 13.14
CA PHE A 15 -8.88 -20.70 13.75
C PHE A 15 -9.55 -20.98 15.09
N GLU A 16 -10.47 -21.92 15.13
CA GLU A 16 -11.13 -22.34 16.35
C GLU A 16 -10.14 -22.93 17.35
N LYS A 17 -9.34 -23.91 16.97
CA LYS A 17 -8.42 -24.66 17.83
C LYS A 17 -7.44 -23.74 18.56
N PHE A 18 -6.75 -22.84 17.86
CA PHE A 18 -5.74 -21.98 18.50
C PHE A 18 -6.38 -20.97 19.45
N ASN A 19 -7.51 -20.39 19.09
CA ASN A 19 -8.17 -19.41 19.94
C ASN A 19 -8.84 -20.08 21.14
N ARG A 20 -9.50 -21.23 20.97
CA ARG A 20 -10.09 -21.98 22.07
C ARG A 20 -9.03 -22.40 23.09
N ALA A 21 -7.94 -23.04 22.65
CA ALA A 21 -6.84 -23.44 23.52
C ALA A 21 -6.22 -22.23 24.28
N TRP A 22 -6.10 -21.09 23.60
CA TRP A 22 -5.59 -19.88 24.25
C TRP A 22 -6.57 -19.29 25.27
N ILE A 23 -7.88 -19.24 24.94
CA ILE A 23 -8.91 -18.73 25.85
C ILE A 23 -9.01 -19.64 27.10
N GLU A 24 -9.13 -20.94 26.92
CA GLU A 24 -9.26 -21.93 28.02
C GLU A 24 -8.04 -21.93 28.95
N LYS A 25 -6.87 -21.61 28.44
CA LYS A 25 -5.64 -21.54 29.25
C LYS A 25 -5.63 -20.36 30.21
N TYR A 26 -6.18 -19.24 29.83
CA TYR A 26 -6.08 -18.00 30.61
C TYR A 26 -7.41 -17.46 31.14
N PHE A 27 -8.54 -17.94 30.61
CA PHE A 27 -9.88 -17.40 30.84
C PHE A 27 -10.95 -18.48 30.76
N VAL A 28 -12.20 -18.08 30.98
CA VAL A 28 -13.38 -18.89 30.70
C VAL A 28 -13.88 -18.52 29.29
N LEU A 29 -14.27 -19.53 28.52
CA LEU A 29 -14.88 -19.35 27.21
C LEU A 29 -16.29 -18.76 27.41
N GLU A 30 -16.58 -17.64 26.77
CA GLU A 30 -17.90 -16.98 26.78
C GLU A 30 -18.72 -17.44 25.57
N ASP A 31 -20.07 -17.40 25.65
CA ASP A 31 -20.96 -17.81 24.55
C ASP A 31 -20.65 -17.07 23.24
N ILE A 32 -20.28 -15.79 23.34
CA ILE A 32 -19.89 -14.99 22.17
C ILE A 32 -18.58 -15.48 21.54
N ASP A 33 -17.64 -16.01 22.33
CA ASP A 33 -16.44 -16.60 21.78
C ASP A 33 -16.76 -17.87 21.02
N GLU A 34 -17.58 -18.73 21.62
CA GLU A 34 -17.98 -20.00 21.02
C GLU A 34 -18.69 -19.78 19.68
N TYR A 35 -19.62 -18.81 19.63
CA TYR A 35 -20.29 -18.43 18.39
C TYR A 35 -19.30 -17.95 17.31
N VAL A 36 -18.41 -17.02 17.65
CA VAL A 36 -17.45 -16.45 16.68
C VAL A 36 -16.45 -17.49 16.19
N LEU A 37 -16.01 -18.41 17.06
CA LEU A 37 -15.02 -19.43 16.69
C LEU A 37 -15.64 -20.52 15.81
N SER A 38 -16.90 -20.87 16.06
CA SER A 38 -17.63 -21.88 15.27
C SER A 38 -18.18 -21.34 13.95
N ASN A 39 -18.46 -20.02 13.87
CA ASN A 39 -19.07 -19.37 12.70
C ASN A 39 -18.27 -18.15 12.22
N PRO A 40 -16.97 -18.29 11.89
CA PRO A 40 -16.10 -17.15 11.56
C PRO A 40 -16.51 -16.44 10.27
N GLU A 41 -17.12 -17.14 9.32
CA GLU A 41 -17.62 -16.53 8.09
C GLU A 41 -18.75 -15.55 8.39
N GLU A 42 -19.75 -15.97 9.15
CA GLU A 42 -20.89 -15.11 9.52
C GLU A 42 -20.46 -14.01 10.48
N ALA A 43 -19.67 -14.34 11.50
CA ALA A 43 -19.32 -13.42 12.58
C ALA A 43 -18.27 -12.37 12.21
N ILE A 44 -17.45 -12.64 11.16
CA ILE A 44 -16.30 -11.79 10.81
C ILE A 44 -16.27 -11.48 9.30
N LEU A 45 -16.29 -12.50 8.42
CA LEU A 45 -15.96 -12.32 7.01
C LEU A 45 -17.09 -11.66 6.21
N ASN A 46 -18.33 -12.06 6.44
CA ASN A 46 -19.50 -11.57 5.68
C ASN A 46 -19.74 -10.06 5.85
N ASP A 47 -19.33 -9.50 6.98
CA ASP A 47 -19.39 -8.05 7.24
C ASP A 47 -18.12 -7.27 6.77
N GLY A 48 -17.28 -7.92 5.97
CA GLY A 48 -16.07 -7.32 5.41
C GLY A 48 -14.83 -7.46 6.28
N GLY A 49 -14.90 -8.21 7.39
CA GLY A 49 -13.75 -8.55 8.21
C GLY A 49 -12.76 -9.46 7.49
N LYS A 50 -11.63 -9.74 8.12
CA LYS A 50 -10.57 -10.59 7.56
C LYS A 50 -10.03 -11.52 8.63
N ILE A 51 -9.60 -12.71 8.20
CA ILE A 51 -8.86 -13.65 9.05
C ILE A 51 -7.56 -13.99 8.32
N LEU A 52 -6.45 -13.94 9.04
CA LEU A 52 -5.12 -14.24 8.54
C LEU A 52 -4.50 -15.38 9.34
N PHE A 53 -3.69 -16.19 8.67
CA PHE A 53 -2.97 -17.30 9.26
C PHE A 53 -1.47 -17.16 9.08
N ALA A 54 -0.71 -17.51 10.12
CA ALA A 54 0.72 -17.71 10.00
C ALA A 54 0.98 -19.17 9.63
N VAL A 55 1.77 -19.38 8.57
CA VAL A 55 2.17 -20.71 8.09
C VAL A 55 3.68 -20.85 8.20
N TYR A 56 4.15 -21.96 8.77
CA TYR A 56 5.56 -22.27 8.91
C TYR A 56 5.83 -23.72 8.49
N ARG A 57 6.72 -23.93 7.50
CA ARG A 57 7.02 -25.26 6.95
C ARG A 57 5.75 -26.03 6.52
N GLY A 58 4.82 -25.35 5.88
CA GLY A 58 3.56 -25.94 5.40
C GLY A 58 2.51 -26.22 6.49
N LYS A 59 2.74 -25.80 7.75
CA LYS A 59 1.80 -25.99 8.86
C LYS A 59 1.25 -24.65 9.31
N VAL A 60 -0.04 -24.58 9.54
CA VAL A 60 -0.69 -23.42 10.20
C VAL A 60 -0.27 -23.40 11.66
N ILE A 61 0.29 -22.26 12.10
CA ILE A 61 0.88 -22.12 13.45
C ILE A 61 0.22 -21.02 14.29
N GLY A 62 -0.63 -20.19 13.70
CA GLY A 62 -1.33 -19.13 14.41
C GLY A 62 -2.30 -18.40 13.52
N THR A 63 -3.09 -17.52 14.12
CA THR A 63 -4.17 -16.78 13.47
C THR A 63 -4.37 -15.41 14.09
N VAL A 64 -4.99 -14.49 13.34
CA VAL A 64 -5.50 -13.21 13.79
C VAL A 64 -6.71 -12.82 12.96
N ALA A 65 -7.67 -12.13 13.56
CA ALA A 65 -8.84 -11.61 12.87
C ALA A 65 -8.93 -10.08 12.96
N LEU A 66 -9.48 -9.49 11.92
CA LEU A 66 -9.95 -8.11 11.84
C LEU A 66 -11.46 -8.13 11.73
N LYS A 67 -12.16 -7.70 12.76
CA LYS A 67 -13.62 -7.59 12.78
C LYS A 67 -14.03 -6.14 12.54
N LYS A 68 -14.96 -5.91 11.65
CA LYS A 68 -15.52 -4.59 11.41
C LYS A 68 -16.30 -4.10 12.63
N VAL A 69 -16.07 -2.86 13.03
CA VAL A 69 -16.80 -2.18 14.09
C VAL A 69 -17.73 -1.12 13.49
N ASP A 70 -17.19 -0.30 12.60
CA ASP A 70 -17.91 0.70 11.81
C ASP A 70 -17.19 0.95 10.47
N THR A 71 -17.55 2.01 9.75
CA THR A 71 -16.96 2.34 8.44
C THR A 71 -15.47 2.67 8.52
N ASP A 72 -15.01 3.21 9.63
CA ASP A 72 -13.66 3.73 9.83
C ASP A 72 -12.83 2.92 10.82
N THR A 73 -13.45 1.97 11.53
CA THR A 73 -12.84 1.23 12.64
C THR A 73 -12.94 -0.27 12.46
N MET A 74 -11.82 -0.96 12.66
CA MET A 74 -11.78 -2.42 12.82
C MET A 74 -11.22 -2.81 14.19
N GLU A 75 -11.65 -3.95 14.70
CA GLU A 75 -11.11 -4.57 15.90
C GLU A 75 -10.14 -5.68 15.52
N LEU A 76 -8.89 -5.56 15.98
CA LEU A 76 -7.94 -6.66 15.94
C LEU A 76 -8.29 -7.61 17.09
N THR A 77 -8.70 -8.81 16.75
CA THR A 77 -9.21 -9.80 17.70
C THR A 77 -8.76 -11.21 17.33
N LYS A 78 -9.04 -12.20 18.19
CA LYS A 78 -8.78 -13.62 17.94
C LYS A 78 -7.34 -13.88 17.45
N MET A 79 -6.35 -13.24 18.09
CA MET A 79 -4.93 -13.46 17.80
C MET A 79 -4.38 -14.54 18.73
N ALA A 80 -4.02 -15.67 18.15
CA ALA A 80 -3.45 -16.80 18.89
C ALA A 80 -2.32 -17.48 18.07
N VAL A 81 -1.28 -17.94 18.77
CA VAL A 81 -0.18 -18.71 18.19
C VAL A 81 -0.05 -20.00 19.00
N GLY A 82 0.07 -21.12 18.30
CA GLY A 82 0.25 -22.43 18.90
C GLY A 82 1.46 -22.45 19.85
N GLU A 83 1.33 -23.10 21.01
CA GLU A 83 2.34 -23.05 22.09
C GLU A 83 3.74 -23.42 21.61
N ASN A 84 3.86 -24.47 20.80
CA ASN A 84 5.12 -24.94 20.25
C ASN A 84 5.78 -23.99 19.25
N TYR A 85 5.09 -22.90 18.89
CA TYR A 85 5.55 -21.91 17.91
C TYR A 85 5.61 -20.48 18.50
N GLN A 86 5.51 -20.36 19.82
CA GLN A 86 5.73 -19.09 20.50
C GLN A 86 7.22 -18.74 20.50
N GLY A 87 7.53 -17.45 20.58
CA GLY A 87 8.94 -16.97 20.60
C GLY A 87 9.61 -16.85 19.23
N ILE A 88 9.11 -17.46 18.16
CA ILE A 88 9.68 -17.38 16.80
C ILE A 88 9.24 -16.16 15.98
N GLY A 89 8.50 -15.23 16.58
CA GLY A 89 8.06 -13.98 15.94
C GLY A 89 6.70 -14.04 15.24
N ALA A 90 6.01 -15.19 15.24
CA ALA A 90 4.72 -15.37 14.54
C ALA A 90 3.64 -14.35 14.98
N GLY A 91 3.51 -14.11 16.29
CA GLY A 91 2.52 -13.14 16.81
C GLY A 91 2.78 -11.70 16.33
N LYS A 92 4.05 -11.28 16.27
CA LYS A 92 4.42 -9.97 15.72
C LYS A 92 4.10 -9.88 14.23
N MET A 93 4.38 -10.93 13.46
CA MET A 93 4.09 -10.98 12.02
C MET A 93 2.58 -10.96 11.75
N LEU A 94 1.78 -11.71 12.50
CA LEU A 94 0.31 -11.69 12.40
C LEU A 94 -0.25 -10.30 12.71
N CYS A 95 0.20 -9.68 13.81
CA CYS A 95 -0.26 -8.34 14.18
C CYS A 95 0.13 -7.30 13.11
N GLN A 96 1.36 -7.34 12.59
CA GLN A 96 1.80 -6.45 11.51
C GLN A 96 0.97 -6.67 10.24
N ALA A 97 0.74 -7.91 9.84
CA ALA A 97 -0.07 -8.22 8.67
C ALA A 97 -1.54 -7.76 8.82
N ALA A 98 -2.11 -7.86 10.02
CA ALA A 98 -3.43 -7.31 10.31
C ALA A 98 -3.46 -5.78 10.20
N ILE A 99 -2.43 -5.09 10.70
CA ILE A 99 -2.29 -3.64 10.55
C ILE A 99 -2.20 -3.26 9.05
N ASP A 100 -1.37 -3.95 8.29
CA ASP A 100 -1.20 -3.68 6.86
C ASP A 100 -2.49 -3.96 6.08
N LYS A 101 -3.20 -5.04 6.44
CA LYS A 101 -4.51 -5.35 5.85
C LYS A 101 -5.58 -4.31 6.17
N ALA A 102 -5.61 -3.78 7.40
CA ALA A 102 -6.53 -2.70 7.77
C ALA A 102 -6.24 -1.41 6.99
N LYS A 103 -4.95 -1.10 6.75
CA LYS A 103 -4.56 0.02 5.89
C LYS A 103 -5.00 -0.19 4.43
N ASP A 104 -4.84 -1.41 3.89
CA ASP A 104 -5.31 -1.76 2.54
C ASP A 104 -6.83 -1.59 2.40
N LEU A 105 -7.58 -1.80 3.47
CA LEU A 105 -9.02 -1.58 3.55
C LEU A 105 -9.40 -0.11 3.81
N SER A 106 -8.42 0.81 3.87
CA SER A 106 -8.61 2.24 4.16
C SER A 106 -9.29 2.51 5.52
N VAL A 107 -9.06 1.63 6.50
CA VAL A 107 -9.53 1.79 7.87
C VAL A 107 -8.71 2.87 8.57
N LYS A 108 -9.37 3.79 9.26
CA LYS A 108 -8.70 4.92 9.93
C LYS A 108 -8.21 4.56 11.34
N ARG A 109 -8.82 3.53 11.95
CA ARG A 109 -8.56 3.18 13.34
C ARG A 109 -8.64 1.67 13.56
N LEU A 110 -7.63 1.12 14.23
CA LEU A 110 -7.68 -0.21 14.82
C LEU A 110 -7.86 -0.09 16.33
N VAL A 111 -8.75 -0.91 16.87
CA VAL A 111 -8.90 -1.08 18.31
C VAL A 111 -8.64 -2.55 18.66
N LEU A 112 -8.21 -2.80 19.88
CA LEU A 112 -8.14 -4.14 20.43
C LEU A 112 -8.48 -4.12 21.91
N TYR A 113 -8.99 -5.26 22.39
CA TYR A 113 -9.31 -5.48 23.79
C TYR A 113 -8.46 -6.64 24.33
N THR A 114 -7.83 -6.44 25.46
CA THR A 114 -6.87 -7.38 26.05
C THR A 114 -6.88 -7.30 27.56
N GLN A 115 -5.95 -7.97 28.20
CA GLN A 115 -5.75 -7.89 29.65
C GLN A 115 -4.35 -7.40 30.00
N SER A 116 -4.26 -6.63 31.07
CA SER A 116 -3.01 -6.09 31.63
C SER A 116 -2.03 -7.19 32.06
N ALA A 117 -2.54 -8.38 32.39
CA ALA A 117 -1.76 -9.56 32.71
C ALA A 117 -0.97 -10.14 31.51
N LEU A 118 -1.42 -9.88 30.26
CA LEU A 118 -0.83 -10.43 29.02
C LEU A 118 0.36 -9.57 28.53
N LYS A 119 1.36 -9.38 29.40
CA LYS A 119 2.55 -8.54 29.14
C LYS A 119 3.24 -8.79 27.80
N PRO A 120 3.43 -10.04 27.32
CA PRO A 120 4.05 -10.29 26.01
C PRO A 120 3.25 -9.72 24.85
N ALA A 121 1.91 -9.86 24.85
CA ALA A 121 1.05 -9.34 23.81
C ALA A 121 1.01 -7.80 23.83
N LEU A 122 0.89 -7.18 25.02
CA LEU A 122 0.98 -5.74 25.20
C LEU A 122 2.30 -5.16 24.68
N GLY A 123 3.41 -5.88 24.92
CA GLY A 123 4.73 -5.49 24.40
C GLY A 123 4.79 -5.49 22.86
N ILE A 124 4.11 -6.43 22.20
CA ILE A 124 3.99 -6.45 20.73
C ILE A 124 3.14 -5.25 20.26
N TYR A 125 1.97 -5.04 20.83
CA TYR A 125 1.05 -3.97 20.43
C TYR A 125 1.70 -2.59 20.58
N ARG A 126 2.33 -2.29 21.73
CA ARG A 126 3.03 -1.01 21.94
C ARG A 126 4.20 -0.79 20.97
N LYS A 127 5.00 -1.84 20.71
CA LYS A 127 6.10 -1.76 19.71
C LYS A 127 5.60 -1.51 18.29
N LEU A 128 4.38 -1.91 17.98
CA LEU A 128 3.76 -1.68 16.68
C LEU A 128 2.98 -0.36 16.60
N GLY A 129 2.88 0.39 17.72
CA GLY A 129 2.30 1.74 17.74
C GLY A 129 0.90 1.85 18.31
N PHE A 130 0.36 0.80 18.95
CA PHE A 130 -0.87 0.91 19.71
C PHE A 130 -0.63 1.67 21.02
N THR A 131 -1.59 2.50 21.42
CA THR A 131 -1.60 3.26 22.66
C THR A 131 -2.79 2.86 23.53
N ASP A 132 -2.61 2.92 24.85
CA ASP A 132 -3.67 2.63 25.81
C ASP A 132 -4.73 3.75 25.75
N VAL A 133 -6.01 3.38 25.73
CA VAL A 133 -7.16 4.30 25.76
C VAL A 133 -8.19 3.83 26.78
N THR A 134 -9.11 4.73 27.15
CA THR A 134 -10.18 4.40 28.08
C THR A 134 -11.06 3.26 27.55
N ILE A 135 -11.28 2.24 28.38
CA ILE A 135 -12.15 1.12 28.03
C ILE A 135 -13.61 1.47 28.33
N GLU A 136 -14.49 1.21 27.37
CA GLU A 136 -15.93 1.30 27.59
C GLU A 136 -16.41 0.10 28.43
N GLN A 137 -17.28 0.34 29.42
CA GLN A 137 -17.84 -0.73 30.22
C GLN A 137 -18.78 -1.63 29.41
N GLY A 138 -18.63 -2.95 29.55
CA GLY A 138 -19.62 -3.92 29.10
C GLY A 138 -19.38 -4.62 27.78
N LYS A 139 -18.36 -4.26 26.98
CA LYS A 139 -18.12 -4.93 25.69
C LYS A 139 -17.53 -6.35 25.85
N TYR A 140 -16.56 -6.51 26.74
CA TYR A 140 -15.97 -7.81 27.10
C TYR A 140 -15.77 -7.87 28.61
N LYS A 141 -16.36 -8.86 29.28
CA LYS A 141 -16.28 -9.02 30.75
C LYS A 141 -14.85 -9.23 31.24
N ARG A 142 -14.03 -9.90 30.43
CA ARG A 142 -12.64 -10.24 30.79
C ARG A 142 -11.59 -9.21 30.36
N ALA A 143 -11.92 -8.22 29.58
CA ALA A 143 -10.96 -7.21 29.15
C ALA A 143 -10.86 -6.07 30.15
N ASP A 144 -9.65 -5.74 30.60
CA ASP A 144 -9.35 -4.61 31.47
C ASP A 144 -8.53 -3.52 30.73
N THR A 145 -8.12 -3.81 29.52
CA THR A 145 -7.25 -2.93 28.72
C THR A 145 -7.80 -2.81 27.31
N LYS A 146 -8.01 -1.59 26.86
CA LYS A 146 -8.28 -1.24 25.46
C LYS A 146 -7.10 -0.49 24.90
N MET A 147 -6.67 -0.87 23.71
CA MET A 147 -5.64 -0.13 22.99
C MET A 147 -6.17 0.29 21.62
N GLU A 148 -5.65 1.40 21.14
CA GLU A 148 -6.01 1.98 19.87
C GLU A 148 -4.76 2.30 19.06
N MET A 149 -4.84 2.10 17.75
CA MET A 149 -3.90 2.62 16.78
C MET A 149 -4.67 3.46 15.78
N ILE A 150 -4.37 4.74 15.72
CA ILE A 150 -4.79 5.57 14.61
C ILE A 150 -3.92 5.18 13.42
N LEU A 151 -4.53 4.58 12.44
CA LEU A 151 -3.91 4.31 11.16
C LEU A 151 -3.86 5.65 10.44
N ASN A 152 -2.86 6.47 10.84
CA ASN A 152 -2.70 7.79 10.24
C ASN A 152 -2.56 7.62 8.73
N ASP A 153 -3.66 7.88 8.06
CA ASP A 153 -3.76 8.08 6.62
C ASP A 153 -2.71 9.10 6.13
N ASN A 154 -2.28 10.01 7.03
CA ASN A 154 -1.42 11.14 6.66
C ASN A 154 0.03 10.74 6.32
N LEU A 155 0.64 9.74 6.94
CA LEU A 155 2.04 9.35 6.60
C LEU A 155 2.11 8.33 5.46
N LEU A 156 1.20 7.35 5.44
CA LEU A 156 1.08 6.41 4.31
C LEU A 156 0.35 7.08 3.13
N ASN A 157 -0.64 7.94 3.41
CA ASN A 157 -1.35 8.71 2.40
C ASN A 157 -0.44 9.73 1.70
N ASN A 158 0.61 10.23 2.36
CA ASN A 158 1.57 11.10 1.70
C ASN A 158 2.62 10.33 0.90
N GLN A 159 3.04 9.13 1.35
CA GLN A 159 3.98 8.31 0.59
C GLN A 159 3.29 7.56 -0.55
N TYR A 160 2.08 7.03 -0.34
CA TYR A 160 1.31 6.27 -1.32
C TYR A 160 -0.16 6.74 -1.36
N PRO A 161 -0.43 7.96 -1.83
CA PRO A 161 -1.76 8.57 -1.74
C PRO A 161 -2.84 7.84 -2.54
N ILE A 162 -2.44 7.06 -3.54
CA ILE A 162 -3.33 6.22 -4.35
C ILE A 162 -3.01 4.73 -4.22
N ARG A 163 -2.44 4.30 -3.06
CA ARG A 163 -1.90 2.97 -2.78
C ARG A 163 -0.60 2.66 -3.52
N LYS A 164 0.07 1.57 -3.11
CA LYS A 164 1.24 1.05 -3.84
C LYS A 164 0.80 0.47 -5.18
N TYR A 165 1.68 0.57 -6.17
CA TYR A 165 1.47 -0.11 -7.46
C TYR A 165 1.28 -1.60 -7.23
N LYS A 166 0.24 -2.13 -7.85
CA LYS A 166 0.00 -3.56 -7.97
C LYS A 166 -0.16 -3.85 -9.45
N GLU A 167 0.67 -4.73 -9.96
CA GLU A 167 0.62 -5.15 -11.36
C GLU A 167 -0.71 -5.85 -11.64
N PRO A 168 -1.44 -5.46 -12.70
CA PRO A 168 -2.65 -6.14 -13.11
C PRO A 168 -2.34 -7.58 -13.56
N GLU A 169 -3.17 -8.53 -13.17
CA GLU A 169 -3.02 -9.93 -13.62
C GLU A 169 -3.31 -10.09 -15.13
N VAL A 170 -4.19 -9.26 -15.66
CA VAL A 170 -4.53 -9.18 -17.09
C VAL A 170 -4.69 -7.72 -17.46
N ILE A 171 -4.10 -7.32 -18.59
CA ILE A 171 -4.25 -5.97 -19.15
C ILE A 171 -5.17 -6.07 -20.37
N THR A 172 -6.32 -5.38 -20.31
CA THR A 172 -7.29 -5.35 -21.41
C THR A 172 -7.06 -4.15 -22.33
N GLU A 173 -7.69 -4.16 -23.50
CA GLU A 173 -7.64 -3.03 -24.45
C GLU A 173 -8.24 -1.74 -23.84
N GLU A 174 -9.32 -1.87 -23.04
CA GLU A 174 -9.92 -0.74 -22.35
C GLU A 174 -8.94 -0.15 -21.31
N MET A 175 -8.16 -1.00 -20.65
CA MET A 175 -7.11 -0.53 -19.73
C MET A 175 -6.02 0.22 -20.47
N CYS A 176 -5.57 -0.30 -21.64
CA CYS A 176 -4.60 0.40 -22.50
C CYS A 176 -5.12 1.77 -22.92
N ALA A 177 -6.39 1.85 -23.34
CA ALA A 177 -7.02 3.13 -23.67
C ALA A 177 -7.03 4.10 -22.48
N SER A 178 -7.35 3.61 -21.29
CA SER A 178 -7.33 4.42 -20.07
C SER A 178 -5.93 4.93 -19.71
N TYR A 179 -4.88 4.13 -19.96
CA TYR A 179 -3.49 4.57 -19.75
C TYR A 179 -3.12 5.69 -20.72
N ILE A 180 -3.55 5.61 -21.99
CA ILE A 180 -3.34 6.67 -22.97
C ILE A 180 -4.00 7.97 -22.49
N ASP A 181 -5.23 7.91 -21.97
CA ASP A 181 -5.93 9.08 -21.44
C ASP A 181 -5.20 9.72 -20.27
N VAL A 182 -4.68 8.91 -19.34
CA VAL A 182 -3.86 9.41 -18.24
C VAL A 182 -2.63 10.14 -18.76
N ILE A 183 -1.90 9.54 -19.70
CA ILE A 183 -0.72 10.16 -20.32
C ILE A 183 -1.06 11.46 -21.02
N ALA A 184 -2.16 11.51 -21.77
CA ALA A 184 -2.59 12.69 -22.50
C ALA A 184 -2.94 13.87 -21.58
N LEU A 185 -3.62 13.58 -20.46
CA LEU A 185 -4.12 14.60 -19.52
C LEU A 185 -3.08 15.04 -18.48
N PHE A 186 -2.05 14.23 -18.26
CA PHE A 186 -1.11 14.42 -17.15
C PHE A 186 -0.38 15.79 -17.17
N PRO A 187 0.15 16.30 -18.31
CA PRO A 187 0.84 17.60 -18.33
C PRO A 187 -0.03 18.76 -17.86
N GLY A 188 -1.28 18.80 -18.29
CA GLY A 188 -2.24 19.80 -17.83
C GLY A 188 -2.55 19.69 -16.34
N ASN A 189 -2.69 18.46 -15.85
CA ASN A 189 -2.98 18.18 -14.46
C ASN A 189 -1.82 18.57 -13.52
N ILE A 190 -0.59 18.20 -13.87
CA ILE A 190 0.59 18.55 -13.04
C ILE A 190 0.85 20.06 -13.08
N LYS A 191 0.77 20.68 -14.24
CA LYS A 191 0.89 22.13 -14.40
C LYS A 191 -0.13 22.87 -13.51
N SER A 192 -1.39 22.49 -13.56
CA SER A 192 -2.44 23.08 -12.71
C SER A 192 -2.19 22.86 -11.22
N ALA A 193 -1.56 21.76 -10.83
CA ALA A 193 -1.27 21.48 -9.43
C ALA A 193 -0.14 22.35 -8.86
N VAL A 194 0.84 22.76 -9.70
CA VAL A 194 2.06 23.45 -9.23
C VAL A 194 2.14 24.92 -9.66
N MET A 195 1.38 25.36 -10.66
CA MET A 195 1.34 26.76 -11.06
C MET A 195 0.81 27.65 -9.93
N GLY A 196 1.52 28.76 -9.68
CA GLY A 196 1.20 29.68 -8.60
C GLY A 196 1.83 29.35 -7.25
N LEU A 197 2.53 28.20 -7.12
CA LEU A 197 3.34 27.92 -5.95
C LEU A 197 4.60 28.79 -5.97
N ASP A 198 4.92 29.39 -4.83
CA ASP A 198 6.18 30.12 -4.62
C ASP A 198 7.35 29.16 -4.32
N ASP A 199 8.57 29.69 -4.29
CA ASP A 199 9.76 28.86 -4.06
C ASP A 199 9.74 28.15 -2.70
N LYS A 200 9.18 28.74 -1.66
CA LYS A 200 9.05 28.09 -0.34
C LYS A 200 8.11 26.89 -0.42
N GLN A 201 7.02 27.04 -1.15
CA GLN A 201 6.06 25.96 -1.38
C GLN A 201 6.66 24.87 -2.27
N LEU A 202 7.36 25.25 -3.34
CA LEU A 202 8.07 24.29 -4.21
C LEU A 202 9.16 23.53 -3.46
N ASP A 203 9.83 24.14 -2.49
CA ASP A 203 10.89 23.52 -1.71
C ASP A 203 10.38 22.81 -0.44
N THR A 204 9.05 22.73 -0.28
CA THR A 204 8.42 21.98 0.82
C THR A 204 8.37 20.48 0.46
N PRO A 205 8.89 19.58 1.33
CA PRO A 205 8.78 18.14 1.12
C PRO A 205 7.32 17.67 1.23
N TYR A 206 6.90 16.76 0.34
CA TYR A 206 5.54 16.20 0.40
C TYR A 206 5.30 15.31 1.64
N ARG A 207 6.36 14.88 2.30
CA ARG A 207 6.38 14.20 3.61
C ARG A 207 7.74 14.38 4.29
N LYS A 208 7.83 14.11 5.59
CA LYS A 208 9.12 14.13 6.32
C LYS A 208 10.12 13.16 5.68
N GLY A 209 11.27 13.67 5.27
CA GLY A 209 12.32 12.91 4.59
C GLY A 209 11.97 12.48 3.15
N GLY A 210 10.92 13.04 2.56
CA GLY A 210 10.60 12.86 1.14
C GLY A 210 11.16 13.99 0.28
N TRP A 211 10.98 13.88 -1.01
CA TRP A 211 11.34 14.92 -2.00
C TRP A 211 10.48 16.16 -1.84
N THR A 212 11.03 17.30 -2.21
CA THR A 212 10.27 18.55 -2.34
C THR A 212 9.34 18.49 -3.57
N VAL A 213 8.34 19.36 -3.62
CA VAL A 213 7.49 19.50 -4.82
C VAL A 213 8.34 19.76 -6.06
N ARG A 214 9.38 20.59 -5.95
CA ARG A 214 10.33 20.89 -7.03
C ARG A 214 11.01 19.62 -7.53
N GLN A 215 11.60 18.83 -6.64
CA GLN A 215 12.24 17.56 -6.98
C GLN A 215 11.26 16.57 -7.62
N VAL A 216 10.02 16.49 -7.13
CA VAL A 216 8.98 15.63 -7.74
C VAL A 216 8.67 16.04 -9.18
N VAL A 217 8.58 17.35 -9.48
CA VAL A 217 8.32 17.82 -10.85
C VAL A 217 9.49 17.50 -11.78
N HIS A 218 10.72 17.68 -11.34
CA HIS A 218 11.92 17.34 -12.12
C HIS A 218 12.03 15.83 -12.33
N HIS A 219 11.82 15.03 -11.26
CA HIS A 219 11.79 13.57 -11.34
C HIS A 219 10.73 13.04 -12.34
N LEU A 220 9.56 13.66 -12.39
CA LEU A 220 8.55 13.30 -13.36
C LEU A 220 9.01 13.50 -14.81
N ALA A 221 9.72 14.60 -15.10
CA ALA A 221 10.28 14.80 -16.42
C ALA A 221 11.32 13.73 -16.75
N ASP A 222 12.28 13.49 -15.84
CA ASP A 222 13.34 12.49 -16.01
C ASP A 222 12.79 11.09 -16.20
N SER A 223 11.86 10.70 -15.36
CA SER A 223 11.24 9.38 -15.39
C SER A 223 10.45 9.14 -16.68
N ASN A 224 9.70 10.14 -17.14
CA ASN A 224 8.88 10.02 -18.36
C ASN A 224 9.76 10.06 -19.63
N ILE A 225 10.87 10.80 -19.66
CA ILE A 225 11.90 10.72 -20.74
C ILE A 225 12.40 9.27 -20.84
N ASN A 226 12.80 8.69 -19.73
CA ASN A 226 13.34 7.34 -19.69
C ASN A 226 12.31 6.31 -20.18
N CYS A 227 11.06 6.40 -19.72
CA CYS A 227 10.01 5.47 -20.17
C CYS A 227 9.69 5.61 -21.65
N PHE A 228 9.53 6.83 -22.14
CA PHE A 228 9.29 7.09 -23.55
C PHE A 228 10.39 6.51 -24.44
N ALA A 229 11.66 6.67 -24.04
CA ALA A 229 12.79 6.07 -24.76
C ALA A 229 12.72 4.53 -24.72
N ARG A 230 12.45 3.91 -23.55
CA ARG A 230 12.31 2.45 -23.41
C ARG A 230 11.22 1.87 -24.31
N ILE A 231 10.08 2.55 -24.39
CA ILE A 231 8.99 2.12 -25.31
C ILE A 231 9.44 2.20 -26.76
N LYS A 232 10.15 3.27 -27.16
CA LYS A 232 10.67 3.37 -28.53
C LYS A 232 11.69 2.29 -28.84
N PHE A 233 12.59 1.96 -27.93
CA PHE A 233 13.51 0.83 -28.06
C PHE A 233 12.74 -0.49 -28.23
N ALA A 234 11.76 -0.77 -27.36
CA ALA A 234 10.93 -1.98 -27.47
C ALA A 234 10.19 -2.09 -28.80
N LEU A 235 9.80 -0.96 -29.40
CA LEU A 235 9.12 -0.93 -30.70
C LEU A 235 10.07 -1.15 -31.90
N THR A 236 11.35 -0.85 -31.75
CA THR A 236 12.32 -0.83 -32.85
C THR A 236 13.38 -1.93 -32.76
N GLU A 237 13.55 -2.54 -31.60
CA GLU A 237 14.55 -3.57 -31.32
C GLU A 237 13.88 -4.82 -30.75
N ASP A 238 14.54 -5.97 -30.81
CA ASP A 238 14.02 -7.22 -30.24
C ASP A 238 14.49 -7.37 -28.78
N ASN A 239 13.54 -7.20 -27.85
CA ASN A 239 13.73 -7.29 -26.40
C ASN A 239 15.00 -6.58 -25.89
N PRO A 240 15.17 -5.26 -26.15
CA PRO A 240 16.38 -4.52 -25.79
C PRO A 240 16.58 -4.49 -24.29
N ILE A 241 17.85 -4.49 -23.87
CA ILE A 241 18.22 -4.27 -22.47
C ILE A 241 18.17 -2.77 -22.20
N ILE A 242 17.28 -2.35 -21.31
CA ILE A 242 17.19 -0.93 -20.95
C ILE A 242 18.21 -0.55 -19.87
N LYS A 243 18.59 0.73 -19.85
CA LYS A 243 19.42 1.26 -18.77
C LYS A 243 18.56 1.75 -17.61
N PRO A 244 18.67 1.16 -16.42
CA PRO A 244 18.08 1.74 -15.21
C PRO A 244 18.76 3.07 -14.86
N PHE A 245 18.05 3.94 -14.16
CA PHE A 245 18.63 5.17 -13.64
C PHE A 245 18.38 5.29 -12.13
N ALA A 246 19.36 5.83 -11.42
CA ALA A 246 19.31 6.00 -9.98
C ALA A 246 18.49 7.26 -9.65
N GLU A 247 17.16 7.13 -9.61
CA GLU A 247 16.20 8.24 -9.43
C GLU A 247 16.49 9.09 -8.19
N GLU A 248 16.82 8.44 -7.06
CA GLU A 248 17.17 9.15 -5.83
C GLU A 248 18.44 10.02 -5.99
N LYS A 249 19.42 9.55 -6.77
CA LYS A 249 20.64 10.32 -7.03
C LYS A 249 20.39 11.47 -8.01
N TRP A 250 19.54 11.25 -9.01
CA TRP A 250 19.15 12.30 -9.95
C TRP A 250 18.41 13.43 -9.24
N ALA A 251 17.50 13.10 -8.32
CA ALA A 251 16.78 14.08 -7.52
C ALA A 251 17.69 14.94 -6.62
N GLU A 252 18.94 14.53 -6.40
CA GLU A 252 19.93 15.27 -5.61
C GLU A 252 20.82 16.20 -6.48
N LEU A 253 20.72 16.13 -7.81
CA LEU A 253 21.50 16.98 -8.71
C LEU A 253 21.04 18.44 -8.67
N PRO A 254 21.92 19.41 -9.03
CA PRO A 254 21.60 20.84 -8.95
C PRO A 254 20.37 21.27 -9.75
N ASP A 255 20.16 20.65 -10.92
CA ASP A 255 19.01 20.91 -11.79
C ASP A 255 17.69 20.42 -11.20
N ALA A 256 17.72 19.41 -10.34
CA ALA A 256 16.51 18.95 -9.62
C ALA A 256 16.21 19.78 -8.37
N LYS A 257 17.18 20.51 -7.81
CA LYS A 257 17.04 21.22 -6.53
C LYS A 257 16.86 22.72 -6.64
N HIS A 258 17.48 23.34 -7.61
CA HIS A 258 17.71 24.80 -7.57
C HIS A 258 17.15 25.58 -8.74
N ILE A 259 16.68 24.92 -9.79
CA ILE A 259 16.15 25.63 -10.96
C ILE A 259 14.61 25.73 -10.93
N SER A 260 14.09 26.59 -11.80
CA SER A 260 12.65 26.70 -12.05
C SER A 260 12.10 25.36 -12.56
N ILE A 261 10.86 25.02 -12.15
CA ILE A 261 10.14 23.84 -12.63
C ILE A 261 9.65 23.97 -14.09
N LEU A 262 9.67 25.18 -14.67
CA LEU A 262 9.15 25.44 -16.01
C LEU A 262 9.80 24.61 -17.12
N PRO A 263 11.13 24.40 -17.16
CA PRO A 263 11.74 23.51 -18.14
C PRO A 263 11.19 22.08 -18.07
N SER A 264 11.03 21.52 -16.88
CA SER A 264 10.47 20.17 -16.71
C SER A 264 8.99 20.07 -17.07
N LEU A 265 8.19 21.11 -16.82
CA LEU A 265 6.82 21.18 -17.31
C LEU A 265 6.76 21.21 -18.84
N SER A 266 7.64 21.96 -19.50
CA SER A 266 7.74 22.00 -20.98
C SER A 266 8.18 20.64 -21.55
N ILE A 267 9.13 19.96 -20.92
CA ILE A 267 9.54 18.59 -21.27
C ILE A 267 8.35 17.64 -21.17
N LEU A 268 7.63 17.66 -20.06
CA LEU A 268 6.45 16.81 -19.86
C LEU A 268 5.41 17.08 -20.94
N GLU A 269 5.10 18.34 -21.25
CA GLU A 269 4.13 18.72 -22.27
C GLU A 269 4.52 18.13 -23.64
N GLY A 270 5.76 18.37 -24.11
CA GLY A 270 6.22 17.90 -25.42
C GLY A 270 6.35 16.37 -25.50
N ILE A 271 6.84 15.72 -24.44
CA ILE A 271 6.97 14.25 -24.43
C ILE A 271 5.60 13.58 -24.41
N HIS A 272 4.70 14.01 -23.55
CA HIS A 272 3.38 13.39 -23.43
C HIS A 272 2.52 13.58 -24.67
N GLU A 273 2.62 14.71 -25.36
CA GLU A 273 1.97 14.91 -26.65
C GLU A 273 2.45 13.85 -27.67
N ARG A 274 3.79 13.73 -27.84
CA ARG A 274 4.37 12.73 -28.75
C ARG A 274 4.06 11.30 -28.31
N TRP A 275 4.10 11.04 -27.02
CA TRP A 275 3.83 9.71 -26.47
C TRP A 275 2.37 9.30 -26.69
N THR A 276 1.44 10.21 -26.47
CA THR A 276 0.00 10.00 -26.76
C THR A 276 -0.24 9.67 -28.23
N ILE A 277 0.41 10.40 -29.15
CA ILE A 277 0.29 10.14 -30.60
C ILE A 277 0.87 8.74 -30.94
N LEU A 278 2.04 8.41 -30.38
CA LEU A 278 2.68 7.11 -30.58
C LEU A 278 1.76 5.98 -30.11
N LEU A 279 1.27 6.04 -28.86
CA LEU A 279 0.43 5.00 -28.27
C LEU A 279 -0.91 4.82 -28.97
N LYS A 280 -1.56 5.91 -29.43
CA LYS A 280 -2.80 5.85 -30.21
C LYS A 280 -2.63 5.20 -31.58
N GLY A 281 -1.41 5.22 -32.13
CA GLY A 281 -1.07 4.58 -33.38
C GLY A 281 -0.63 3.12 -33.24
N LEU A 282 -0.54 2.56 -32.03
CA LEU A 282 -0.11 1.18 -31.84
C LEU A 282 -1.26 0.20 -32.05
N GLU A 283 -1.04 -0.77 -32.94
CA GLU A 283 -1.88 -1.95 -33.08
C GLU A 283 -1.63 -2.92 -31.91
N LYS A 284 -2.59 -3.80 -31.63
CA LYS A 284 -2.56 -4.74 -30.50
C LYS A 284 -1.24 -5.51 -30.33
N PRO A 285 -0.62 -6.11 -31.38
CA PRO A 285 0.62 -6.87 -31.21
C PRO A 285 1.80 -6.05 -30.68
N TYR A 286 1.80 -4.73 -30.90
CA TYR A 286 2.88 -3.88 -30.43
C TYR A 286 2.86 -3.65 -28.92
N TRP A 287 1.70 -3.76 -28.27
CA TRP A 287 1.58 -3.66 -26.81
C TRP A 287 2.25 -4.82 -26.08
N ASP A 288 2.42 -5.96 -26.73
CA ASP A 288 3.08 -7.16 -26.20
C ASP A 288 4.60 -7.16 -26.45
N ARG A 289 5.14 -6.17 -27.18
CA ARG A 289 6.61 -6.05 -27.35
C ARG A 289 7.25 -5.74 -26.01
N THR A 290 8.44 -6.33 -25.81
CA THR A 290 9.13 -6.34 -24.52
C THR A 290 10.45 -5.57 -24.54
N PHE A 291 10.91 -5.22 -23.36
CA PHE A 291 12.28 -4.85 -23.02
C PHE A 291 12.70 -5.57 -21.73
N PHE A 292 13.99 -5.87 -21.60
CA PHE A 292 14.53 -6.47 -20.40
C PHE A 292 15.00 -5.39 -19.40
N HIS A 293 14.50 -5.47 -18.15
CA HIS A 293 14.89 -4.57 -17.05
C HIS A 293 15.91 -5.27 -16.13
N PRO A 294 17.21 -4.91 -16.18
CA PRO A 294 18.27 -5.68 -15.51
C PRO A 294 18.17 -5.65 -13.97
N GLU A 295 17.71 -4.55 -13.37
CA GLU A 295 17.54 -4.50 -11.89
C GLU A 295 16.35 -5.34 -11.40
N LEU A 296 15.30 -5.46 -12.19
CA LEU A 296 14.14 -6.30 -11.88
C LEU A 296 14.35 -7.75 -12.33
N ASN A 297 15.38 -7.97 -13.16
CA ASN A 297 15.70 -9.26 -13.77
C ASN A 297 14.49 -9.91 -14.49
N ASN A 298 13.70 -9.10 -15.17
CA ASN A 298 12.53 -9.56 -15.92
C ASN A 298 12.34 -8.79 -17.23
N CYS A 299 11.61 -9.41 -18.15
CA CYS A 299 11.07 -8.73 -19.32
C CYS A 299 9.77 -8.04 -18.94
N GLN A 300 9.57 -6.83 -19.43
CA GLN A 300 8.34 -6.07 -19.27
C GLN A 300 7.76 -5.75 -20.64
N THR A 301 6.47 -5.96 -20.81
CA THR A 301 5.75 -5.53 -22.02
C THR A 301 5.52 -4.01 -22.01
N ILE A 302 5.25 -3.46 -23.19
CA ILE A 302 4.81 -2.04 -23.28
C ILE A 302 3.54 -1.83 -22.47
N ALA A 303 2.59 -2.77 -22.47
CA ALA A 303 1.36 -2.68 -21.69
C ALA A 303 1.60 -2.60 -20.19
N GLU A 304 2.49 -3.45 -19.64
CA GLU A 304 2.88 -3.42 -18.22
C GLU A 304 3.61 -2.12 -17.86
N ALA A 305 4.52 -1.67 -18.73
CA ALA A 305 5.19 -0.37 -18.52
C ALA A 305 4.17 0.77 -18.48
N MET A 306 3.17 0.77 -19.38
CA MET A 306 2.12 1.79 -19.39
C MET A 306 1.22 1.74 -18.17
N ALA A 307 0.86 0.57 -17.68
CA ALA A 307 0.13 0.39 -16.42
C ALA A 307 0.90 1.04 -15.25
N LYS A 308 2.19 0.75 -15.15
CA LYS A 308 3.07 1.30 -14.10
C LYS A 308 3.24 2.82 -14.22
N TYR A 309 3.47 3.34 -15.42
CA TYR A 309 3.69 4.78 -15.60
C TYR A 309 2.41 5.62 -15.51
N SER A 310 1.28 5.08 -15.92
CA SER A 310 -0.03 5.69 -15.65
C SER A 310 -0.28 5.82 -14.14
N TRP A 311 -0.02 4.76 -13.38
CA TRP A 311 -0.05 4.81 -11.93
C TRP A 311 0.97 5.82 -11.36
N HIS A 312 2.20 5.81 -11.85
CA HIS A 312 3.30 6.67 -11.37
C HIS A 312 2.99 8.17 -11.53
N CYS A 313 2.46 8.56 -12.69
CA CYS A 313 2.00 9.93 -12.94
C CYS A 313 0.93 10.36 -11.94
N ASN A 314 -0.12 9.53 -11.78
CA ASN A 314 -1.20 9.79 -10.84
C ASN A 314 -0.73 9.79 -9.39
N HIS A 315 0.23 8.94 -9.05
CA HIS A 315 0.81 8.84 -7.71
C HIS A 315 1.49 10.14 -7.27
N HIS A 316 2.40 10.65 -8.08
CA HIS A 316 3.11 11.91 -7.77
C HIS A 316 2.20 13.13 -7.82
N LEU A 317 1.25 13.17 -8.76
CA LEU A 317 0.22 14.21 -8.78
C LEU A 317 -0.59 14.22 -7.46
N ALA A 318 -0.96 13.05 -6.97
CA ALA A 318 -1.71 12.92 -5.72
C ALA A 318 -0.86 13.32 -4.50
N GLN A 319 0.45 13.05 -4.48
CA GLN A 319 1.36 13.52 -3.43
C GLN A 319 1.34 15.05 -3.33
N ILE A 320 1.44 15.75 -4.46
CA ILE A 320 1.42 17.22 -4.51
C ILE A 320 0.04 17.74 -4.10
N LYS A 321 -1.05 17.18 -4.63
CA LYS A 321 -2.41 17.60 -4.27
C LYS A 321 -2.71 17.41 -2.78
N ASN A 322 -2.26 16.31 -2.19
CA ASN A 322 -2.43 16.06 -0.76
C ASN A 322 -1.63 17.05 0.08
N LEU A 323 -0.39 17.35 -0.29
CA LEU A 323 0.40 18.38 0.39
C LEU A 323 -0.32 19.75 0.33
N LYS A 324 -0.79 20.18 -0.86
CA LYS A 324 -1.54 21.43 -1.01
C LYS A 324 -2.75 21.48 -0.09
N LYS A 325 -3.53 20.39 -0.02
CA LYS A 325 -4.69 20.27 0.86
C LYS A 325 -4.30 20.38 2.35
N GLN A 326 -3.25 19.69 2.77
CA GLN A 326 -2.76 19.71 4.16
C GLN A 326 -2.25 21.09 4.58
N MET A 327 -1.55 21.76 3.67
CA MET A 327 -0.98 23.09 3.91
C MET A 327 -1.98 24.22 3.61
N GLN A 328 -3.20 23.88 3.18
CA GLN A 328 -4.24 24.83 2.79
C GLN A 328 -3.78 25.82 1.69
N TRP A 329 -2.90 25.38 0.79
CA TRP A 329 -2.45 26.19 -0.33
C TRP A 329 -3.55 26.29 -1.39
N LYS A 330 -3.70 27.49 -1.95
CA LYS A 330 -4.64 27.75 -3.03
C LYS A 330 -4.11 27.27 -4.38
#